data_4113d147994adcc754a1ec25641e8c67
#
_entry.id   4113d147994adcc754a1ec25641e8c67
#
_cell.length_a   1.000
_cell.length_b   1.000
_cell.length_c   1.000
_cell.angle_alpha   90.00
_cell.angle_beta   90.00
_cell.angle_gamma   90.00
#
_symmetry.space_group_name_H-M   'P 1'
#
loop_
_entity.id
_entity.type
_entity.pdbx_description
1 polymer ?
#
loop_
_entity_poly.entity_id
_entity_poly.type
_entity_poly.pdbx_seq_one_letter_code
_entity_poly.pdbx_strand_id
1 'polypeptide(L)'
;MEALKKSIKNILEDNKAESIVMVDVKNKSSVTDLMFIASGRSTRHVKAIADNLVTKLKKSKIKPLGVEGYTKSEWILLDYGDLLVHVMHPEARDFYSLEKLWDESIDSDNFTYK
;
A
#
# COMPACT_ATOMS: atom_id res chain seq x y z
N MET A 1 8.89 5.75 -12.26
CA MET A 1 8.75 5.44 -10.82
C MET A 1 8.53 6.68 -9.95
N GLU A 2 9.30 7.73 -10.14
CA GLU A 2 9.13 8.94 -9.32
C GLU A 2 7.77 9.61 -9.55
N ALA A 3 7.31 9.71 -10.79
CA ALA A 3 6.01 10.29 -11.08
C ALA A 3 4.88 9.46 -10.48
N LEU A 4 4.97 8.13 -10.59
CA LEU A 4 3.97 7.22 -10.02
C LEU A 4 3.95 7.32 -8.49
N LYS A 5 5.11 7.36 -7.88
CA LYS A 5 5.27 7.46 -6.43
C LYS A 5 4.59 8.75 -5.92
N LYS A 6 4.86 9.86 -6.57
CA LYS A 6 4.28 11.15 -6.20
C LYS A 6 2.76 11.15 -6.39
N SER A 7 2.29 10.60 -7.50
CA SER A 7 0.86 10.52 -7.77
C SER A 7 0.13 9.72 -6.71
N ILE A 8 0.67 8.55 -6.34
CA ILE A 8 0.05 7.70 -5.33
C ILE A 8 0.00 8.43 -3.99
N LYS A 9 1.09 9.05 -3.59
CA LYS A 9 1.12 9.79 -2.32
C LYS A 9 0.05 10.88 -2.31
N ASN A 10 -0.05 11.65 -3.39
CA ASN A 10 -1.02 12.73 -3.49
C ASN A 10 -2.45 12.20 -3.44
N ILE A 11 -2.72 11.09 -4.13
CA ILE A 11 -4.06 10.50 -4.13
C ILE A 11 -4.43 10.01 -2.73
N LEU A 12 -3.50 9.37 -2.05
CA LEU A 12 -3.74 8.90 -0.68
C LEU A 12 -4.07 10.08 0.24
N GLU A 13 -3.31 11.16 0.13
CA GLU A 13 -3.53 12.36 0.94
C GLU A 13 -4.87 13.02 0.60
N ASP A 14 -5.20 13.12 -0.68
CA ASP A 14 -6.46 13.73 -1.11
C ASP A 14 -7.67 12.95 -0.63
N ASN A 15 -7.52 11.66 -0.42
CA ASN A 15 -8.59 10.79 0.06
C ASN A 15 -8.56 10.59 1.56
N LYS A 16 -7.82 11.44 2.27
CA LYS A 16 -7.77 11.46 3.74
C LYS A 16 -7.23 10.15 4.34
N ALA A 17 -6.39 9.44 3.59
CA ALA A 17 -5.71 8.28 4.15
C ALA A 17 -4.82 8.74 5.31
N GLU A 18 -4.74 7.93 6.33
CA GLU A 18 -3.99 8.25 7.55
C GLU A 18 -2.72 7.43 7.65
N SER A 19 -1.76 7.95 8.39
CA SER A 19 -0.51 7.24 8.70
C SER A 19 0.16 6.67 7.44
N ILE A 20 0.31 7.50 6.43
CA ILE A 20 0.91 7.09 5.17
C ILE A 20 2.40 6.90 5.36
N VAL A 21 2.87 5.70 5.06
CA VAL A 21 4.29 5.34 5.15
C VAL A 21 4.74 4.78 3.82
N MET A 22 5.90 5.18 3.39
CA MET A 22 6.53 4.62 2.20
C MET A 22 7.78 3.86 2.64
N VAL A 23 7.87 2.61 2.22
CA VAL A 23 8.96 1.74 2.60
C VAL A 23 9.71 1.27 1.37
N ASP A 24 11.01 1.52 1.34
CA ASP A 24 11.88 1.05 0.27
C ASP A 24 12.30 -0.38 0.61
N VAL A 25 11.86 -1.33 -0.20
CA VAL A 25 12.15 -2.75 0.02
C VAL A 25 12.99 -3.33 -1.12
N LYS A 26 13.60 -2.47 -1.89
CA LYS A 26 14.36 -2.87 -3.08
C LYS A 26 15.40 -3.95 -2.79
N ASN A 27 16.10 -3.82 -1.68
CA ASN A 27 17.15 -4.77 -1.31
C ASN A 27 16.65 -5.89 -0.39
N LYS A 28 15.36 -5.91 -0.08
CA LYS A 28 14.78 -6.86 0.88
C LYS A 28 13.68 -7.72 0.27
N SER A 29 13.24 -7.40 -0.94
CA SER A 29 12.17 -8.11 -1.60
C SER A 29 12.52 -8.35 -3.06
N SER A 30 12.22 -9.55 -3.55
CA SER A 30 12.34 -9.88 -4.97
C SER A 30 11.03 -9.59 -5.71
N VAL A 31 9.98 -9.21 -5.01
CA VAL A 31 8.64 -9.03 -5.57
C VAL A 31 8.37 -7.58 -5.97
N THR A 32 8.84 -6.64 -5.16
CA THR A 32 8.58 -5.22 -5.39
C THR A 32 9.75 -4.39 -4.88
N ASP A 33 9.85 -3.16 -5.37
CA ASP A 33 10.90 -2.23 -4.95
C ASP A 33 10.41 -1.28 -3.86
N LEU A 34 9.11 -1.00 -3.83
CA LEU A 34 8.57 0.05 -2.99
C LEU A 34 7.19 -0.34 -2.48
N MET A 35 6.87 0.04 -1.26
CA MET A 35 5.56 -0.18 -0.68
C MET A 35 5.02 1.09 -0.06
N PHE A 36 3.75 1.38 -0.31
CA PHE A 36 3.01 2.36 0.48
C PHE A 36 2.11 1.59 1.43
N ILE A 37 2.03 2.07 2.67
CA ILE A 37 1.12 1.53 3.67
C ILE A 37 0.34 2.71 4.23
N ALA A 38 -0.98 2.64 4.15
CA ALA A 38 -1.83 3.72 4.61
C ALA A 38 -3.07 3.14 5.28
N SER A 39 -3.73 3.93 6.09
CA SER A 39 -4.92 3.49 6.81
C SER A 39 -6.15 4.27 6.38
N GLY A 40 -7.27 3.59 6.37
CA GLY A 40 -8.59 4.22 6.27
C GLY A 40 -9.30 4.05 7.59
N ARG A 41 -10.18 4.99 7.93
CA ARG A 41 -10.86 5.00 9.24
C ARG A 41 -11.90 3.90 9.42
N SER A 42 -12.37 3.34 8.31
CA SER A 42 -13.37 2.28 8.30
C SER A 42 -13.14 1.43 7.07
N THR A 43 -13.79 0.27 6.99
CA THR A 43 -13.71 -0.56 5.79
C THR A 43 -14.26 0.17 4.57
N ARG A 44 -15.32 0.99 4.76
CA ARG A 44 -15.84 1.82 3.68
C ARG A 44 -14.80 2.82 3.19
N HIS A 45 -14.08 3.45 4.11
CA HIS A 45 -13.04 4.41 3.78
C HIS A 45 -11.86 3.74 3.06
N VAL A 46 -11.45 2.57 3.55
CA VAL A 46 -10.40 1.77 2.91
C VAL A 46 -10.79 1.48 1.45
N LYS A 47 -12.03 1.05 1.25
CA LYS A 47 -12.54 0.75 -0.08
C LYS A 47 -12.56 2.00 -0.98
N ALA A 48 -13.01 3.12 -0.44
CA ALA A 48 -13.06 4.38 -1.18
C ALA A 48 -11.68 4.85 -1.60
N ILE A 49 -10.69 4.73 -0.71
CA ILE A 49 -9.30 5.07 -1.04
C ILE A 49 -8.81 4.21 -2.20
N ALA A 50 -9.02 2.91 -2.12
CA ALA A 50 -8.60 1.99 -3.18
C ALA A 50 -9.29 2.29 -4.50
N ASP A 51 -10.60 2.50 -4.48
CA ASP A 51 -11.37 2.82 -5.68
C ASP A 51 -10.87 4.09 -6.35
N ASN A 52 -10.63 5.14 -5.56
CA ASN A 52 -10.17 6.41 -6.10
C ASN A 52 -8.76 6.33 -6.64
N LEU A 53 -7.91 5.52 -6.00
CA LEU A 53 -6.56 5.30 -6.48
C LEU A 53 -6.58 4.64 -7.87
N VAL A 54 -7.34 3.55 -8.00
CA VAL A 54 -7.46 2.83 -9.26
C VAL A 54 -8.03 3.74 -10.35
N THR A 55 -9.09 4.47 -10.02
CA THR A 55 -9.75 5.37 -10.98
C THR A 55 -8.82 6.47 -11.48
N LYS A 56 -8.11 7.12 -10.58
CA LYS A 56 -7.24 8.23 -10.95
C LYS A 56 -6.01 7.78 -11.73
N LEU A 57 -5.41 6.66 -11.33
CA LEU A 57 -4.26 6.14 -12.06
C LEU A 57 -4.65 5.63 -13.44
N LYS A 58 -5.88 5.14 -13.59
CA LYS A 58 -6.37 4.71 -14.88
C LYS A 58 -6.41 5.86 -15.89
N LYS A 59 -6.69 7.06 -15.43
CA LYS A 59 -6.67 8.25 -16.30
C LYS A 59 -5.30 8.50 -16.89
N SER A 60 -4.25 8.08 -16.20
CA SER A 60 -2.88 8.14 -16.69
C SER A 60 -2.46 6.83 -17.37
N LYS A 61 -3.42 5.97 -17.67
CA LYS A 61 -3.21 4.68 -18.33
C LYS A 61 -2.40 3.70 -17.48
N ILE A 62 -2.47 3.86 -16.16
CA ILE A 62 -1.80 2.97 -15.22
C ILE A 62 -2.87 2.11 -14.55
N LYS A 63 -2.78 0.80 -14.75
CA LYS A 63 -3.72 -0.16 -14.19
C LYS A 63 -3.00 -1.11 -13.24
N PRO A 64 -3.67 -1.52 -12.15
CA PRO A 64 -3.04 -2.49 -11.26
C PRO A 64 -2.93 -3.85 -11.94
N LEU A 65 -1.88 -4.57 -11.63
CA LEU A 65 -1.70 -5.95 -12.08
C LEU A 65 -2.63 -6.88 -11.31
N GLY A 66 -3.01 -6.49 -10.12
CA GLY A 66 -3.93 -7.25 -9.29
C GLY A 66 -4.42 -6.42 -8.12
N VAL A 67 -5.59 -6.79 -7.61
CA VAL A 67 -6.17 -6.18 -6.40
C VAL A 67 -6.65 -7.32 -5.52
N GLU A 68 -6.17 -7.34 -4.28
CA GLU A 68 -6.52 -8.37 -3.31
C GLU A 68 -7.23 -7.75 -2.11
N GLY A 69 -8.17 -8.49 -1.52
CA GLY A 69 -8.83 -8.08 -0.28
C GLY A 69 -9.95 -7.08 -0.44
N TYR A 70 -10.37 -6.80 -1.67
CA TYR A 70 -11.36 -5.76 -1.94
C TYR A 70 -12.71 -6.03 -1.26
N THR A 71 -13.14 -7.28 -1.25
CA THR A 71 -14.48 -7.63 -0.75
C THR A 71 -14.64 -7.29 0.73
N LYS A 72 -13.67 -7.67 1.55
CA LYS A 72 -13.73 -7.39 2.99
C LYS A 72 -13.27 -5.98 3.34
N SER A 73 -12.39 -5.42 2.53
CA SER A 73 -11.85 -4.07 2.69
C SER A 73 -11.19 -3.80 4.05
N GLU A 74 -10.72 -4.84 4.72
CA GLU A 74 -9.93 -4.70 5.93
C GLU A 74 -8.47 -4.43 5.59
N TRP A 75 -8.02 -5.01 4.47
CA TRP A 75 -6.67 -4.88 3.96
C TRP A 75 -6.73 -5.08 2.45
N ILE A 76 -6.65 -3.98 1.71
CA ILE A 76 -6.65 -4.04 0.25
C ILE A 76 -5.22 -3.85 -0.23
N LEU A 77 -4.77 -4.78 -1.04
CA LEU A 77 -3.45 -4.71 -1.69
C LEU A 77 -3.65 -4.38 -3.15
N LEU A 78 -2.98 -3.31 -3.60
CA LEU A 78 -3.00 -2.91 -4.99
C LEU A 78 -1.59 -3.11 -5.55
N ASP A 79 -1.48 -3.97 -6.54
CA ASP A 79 -0.20 -4.36 -7.13
C ASP A 79 0.05 -3.59 -8.41
N TYR A 80 1.04 -2.72 -8.40
CA TYR A 80 1.45 -1.96 -9.59
C TYR A 80 2.84 -2.39 -10.09
N GLY A 81 3.24 -3.63 -9.77
CA GLY A 81 4.52 -4.16 -10.19
C GLY A 81 5.64 -3.81 -9.24
N ASP A 82 6.45 -2.83 -9.61
CA ASP A 82 7.56 -2.41 -8.77
C ASP A 82 7.11 -1.64 -7.52
N LEU A 83 5.82 -1.39 -7.42
CA LEU A 83 5.25 -0.67 -6.30
C LEU A 83 3.96 -1.32 -5.84
N LEU A 84 3.85 -1.58 -4.54
CA LEU A 84 2.65 -2.10 -3.92
C LEU A 84 2.02 -1.02 -3.03
N VAL A 85 0.70 -0.99 -2.98
CA VAL A 85 -0.02 -0.10 -2.07
C VAL A 85 -0.89 -0.94 -1.16
N HIS A 86 -0.67 -0.81 0.15
CA HIS A 86 -1.49 -1.44 1.16
C HIS A 86 -2.39 -0.38 1.79
N VAL A 87 -3.70 -0.59 1.72
CA VAL A 87 -4.66 0.28 2.40
C VAL A 87 -5.35 -0.59 3.43
N MET A 88 -5.22 -0.23 4.70
CA MET A 88 -5.62 -1.10 5.79
C MET A 88 -6.50 -0.39 6.80
N HIS A 89 -7.47 -1.12 7.34
CA HIS A 89 -8.17 -0.67 8.54
C HIS A 89 -7.14 -0.64 9.69
N PRO A 90 -7.21 0.33 10.62
CA PRO A 90 -6.21 0.44 11.69
C PRO A 90 -6.01 -0.84 12.49
N GLU A 91 -7.07 -1.58 12.76
CA GLU A 91 -6.94 -2.84 13.50
C GLU A 91 -6.11 -3.87 12.75
N ALA A 92 -6.33 -3.99 11.43
CA ALA A 92 -5.55 -4.91 10.61
C ALA A 92 -4.09 -4.47 10.55
N ARG A 93 -3.86 -3.16 10.43
CA ARG A 93 -2.51 -2.61 10.37
C ARG A 93 -1.74 -2.90 11.66
N ASP A 94 -2.39 -2.72 12.81
CA ASP A 94 -1.76 -3.01 14.10
C ASP A 94 -1.45 -4.50 14.22
N PHE A 95 -2.40 -5.35 13.81
CA PHE A 95 -2.25 -6.79 13.91
C PHE A 95 -1.08 -7.29 13.06
N TYR A 96 -1.01 -6.84 11.81
CA TYR A 96 0.01 -7.35 10.88
C TYR A 96 1.34 -6.60 10.97
N SER A 97 1.31 -5.33 11.36
CA SER A 97 2.52 -4.50 11.55
C SER A 97 3.47 -4.53 10.35
N LEU A 98 2.91 -4.40 9.15
CA LEU A 98 3.68 -4.55 7.91
C LEU A 98 4.88 -3.61 7.83
N GLU A 99 4.72 -2.35 8.23
CA GLU A 99 5.80 -1.38 8.15
C GLU A 99 6.99 -1.76 9.04
N LYS A 100 6.74 -2.50 10.11
CA LYS A 100 7.82 -2.96 11.00
C LYS A 100 8.63 -4.09 10.40
N LEU A 101 8.02 -4.88 9.53
CA LEU A 101 8.71 -5.98 8.88
C LEU A 101 9.82 -5.49 7.95
N TRP A 102 9.70 -4.26 7.47
CA TRP A 102 10.66 -3.68 6.54
C TRP A 102 11.50 -2.58 7.16
N ASP A 103 11.35 -2.34 8.46
CA ASP A 103 12.13 -1.36 9.20
C ASP A 103 13.59 -1.83 9.26
N GLU A 104 14.53 -0.90 9.07
CA GLU A 104 15.95 -1.22 9.09
C GLU A 104 16.43 -1.75 10.43
N SER A 105 15.72 -1.41 11.52
CA SER A 105 16.06 -1.91 12.84
C SER A 105 15.72 -3.38 13.02
N ILE A 106 14.96 -3.95 12.09
CA ILE A 106 14.57 -5.37 12.14
C ILE A 106 15.55 -6.17 11.31
N ASP A 107 16.07 -7.23 11.91
CA ASP A 107 16.96 -8.16 11.21
C ASP A 107 16.18 -8.89 10.13
N SER A 108 16.44 -8.58 8.88
CA SER A 108 15.73 -9.15 7.75
C SER A 108 15.99 -10.66 7.58
N ASP A 109 17.02 -11.19 8.22
CA ASP A 109 17.32 -12.63 8.18
C ASP A 109 16.38 -13.43 9.04
N ASN A 110 15.69 -12.79 9.97
CA ASN A 110 14.85 -13.47 10.95
C ASN A 110 13.37 -13.49 10.58
N PHE A 111 13.01 -12.96 9.42
CA PHE A 111 11.61 -13.06 9.03
C PHE A 111 11.49 -13.25 7.53
N THR A 112 10.34 -13.76 7.12
CA THR A 112 10.00 -13.94 5.71
C THR A 112 8.67 -13.24 5.45
N TYR A 113 8.69 -12.31 4.50
CA TYR A 113 7.47 -11.65 4.06
C TYR A 113 6.89 -12.42 2.88
N LYS A 114 5.61 -12.74 2.96
CA LYS A 114 4.96 -13.52 1.91
C LYS A 114 3.70 -12.84 1.42
#